data_05bacdfc05978495621bc7b6fc25e89c
#
_entry.id   05bacdfc05978495621bc7b6fc25e89c
#
_cell.length_a   1.000
_cell.length_b   1.000
_cell.length_c   1.000
_cell.angle_alpha   90.00
_cell.angle_beta   90.00
_cell.angle_gamma   90.00
#
_symmetry.space_group_name_H-M   'P 1'
#
loop_
_entity.id
_entity.type
_entity.pdbx_description
1 polymer ?
#
loop_
_entity_poly.entity_id
_entity_poly.type
_entity_poly.pdbx_seq_one_letter_code
_entity_poly.pdbx_strand_id
1 'polypeptide(L)'
;LDYLKELGIDVIWLSPVYESPNDDNGYDISDYCKIMNEFGTMEDWDELLHEMHERNMKLMMDLVVNHTSDEHNWFIESRKSKDNKYRDYYIWRPGKEGKEPNNWGAAFSGSAWQYDEMTDEYYLHLFSKKQPDLNWDNEK
;
A
#
# COMPACT_ATOMS: atom_id res chain seq x y z
N LEU A 1 -11.96 8.59 23.53
CA LEU A 1 -12.13 9.89 22.83
C LEU A 1 -12.26 11.04 23.83
N ASP A 2 -13.06 10.89 24.92
CA ASP A 2 -13.34 11.97 25.87
C ASP A 2 -12.05 12.56 26.45
N TYR A 3 -11.12 11.73 26.89
CA TYR A 3 -9.81 12.19 27.37
C TYR A 3 -9.06 13.06 26.34
N LEU A 4 -9.07 12.66 25.07
CA LEU A 4 -8.41 13.42 23.99
C LEU A 4 -9.11 14.77 23.77
N LYS A 5 -10.44 14.80 23.83
CA LYS A 5 -11.21 16.03 23.72
C LYS A 5 -10.96 16.99 24.87
N GLU A 6 -10.93 16.49 26.11
CA GLU A 6 -10.58 17.26 27.30
C GLU A 6 -9.16 17.83 27.25
N LEU A 7 -8.23 17.07 26.62
CA LEU A 7 -6.86 17.50 26.37
C LEU A 7 -6.75 18.61 25.32
N GLY A 8 -7.83 18.89 24.59
CA GLY A 8 -7.89 19.93 23.54
C GLY A 8 -7.49 19.45 22.15
N ILE A 9 -7.57 18.14 21.88
CA ILE A 9 -7.30 17.58 20.55
C ILE A 9 -8.50 17.79 19.63
N ASP A 10 -8.29 18.37 18.47
CA ASP A 10 -9.31 18.62 17.45
C ASP A 10 -9.20 17.67 16.25
N VAL A 11 -8.03 17.11 15.99
CA VAL A 11 -7.77 16.22 14.86
C VAL A 11 -6.97 15.01 15.34
N ILE A 12 -7.40 13.82 14.95
CA ILE A 12 -6.64 12.58 15.13
C ILE A 12 -6.20 12.09 13.77
N TRP A 13 -4.90 11.91 13.57
CA TRP A 13 -4.36 11.20 12.43
C TRP A 13 -4.12 9.75 12.82
N LEU A 14 -4.59 8.82 11.98
CA LEU A 14 -4.28 7.40 12.11
C LEU A 14 -3.23 7.01 11.09
N SER A 15 -2.21 6.26 11.52
CA SER A 15 -1.40 5.45 10.61
C SER A 15 -2.30 4.46 9.88
N PRO A 16 -1.84 3.81 8.78
CA PRO A 16 -2.71 2.93 7.99
C PRO A 16 -3.36 1.84 8.84
N VAL A 17 -4.69 1.71 8.71
CA VAL A 17 -5.51 0.71 9.41
C VAL A 17 -6.17 -0.26 8.43
N TYR A 18 -5.86 -0.15 7.14
CA TYR A 18 -6.38 -1.02 6.10
C TYR A 18 -5.82 -2.44 6.22
N GLU A 19 -6.50 -3.42 5.59
CA GLU A 19 -5.99 -4.80 5.58
C GLU A 19 -4.58 -4.86 4.99
N SER A 20 -3.67 -5.46 5.74
CA SER A 20 -2.25 -5.52 5.44
C SER A 20 -1.63 -6.78 6.03
N PRO A 21 -0.66 -7.43 5.37
CA PRO A 21 0.16 -8.48 5.99
C PRO A 21 1.14 -7.95 7.04
N ASN A 22 1.19 -6.62 7.24
CA ASN A 22 1.97 -5.93 8.26
C ASN A 22 3.51 -6.10 8.12
N ASP A 23 3.99 -6.17 6.89
CA ASP A 23 5.43 -6.18 6.58
C ASP A 23 6.09 -4.83 6.84
N ASP A 24 5.31 -3.73 6.77
CA ASP A 24 5.77 -2.35 7.00
C ASP A 24 4.77 -1.54 7.84
N ASN A 25 4.39 -2.06 9.01
CA ASN A 25 3.50 -1.37 9.96
C ASN A 25 2.19 -0.86 9.34
N GLY A 26 1.61 -1.61 8.40
CA GLY A 26 0.37 -1.28 7.70
C GLY A 26 0.55 -0.45 6.43
N TYR A 27 1.76 0.02 6.10
CA TYR A 27 2.05 0.74 4.86
C TYR A 27 2.13 -0.16 3.62
N ASP A 28 1.97 -1.47 3.78
CA ASP A 28 1.87 -2.49 2.76
C ASP A 28 0.40 -2.98 2.67
N ILE A 29 -0.43 -2.22 1.98
CA ILE A 29 -1.88 -2.44 1.96
C ILE A 29 -2.26 -3.53 0.97
N SER A 30 -2.95 -4.58 1.45
CA SER A 30 -3.45 -5.69 0.63
C SER A 30 -4.91 -5.52 0.21
N ASP A 31 -5.71 -4.73 0.94
CA ASP A 31 -7.08 -4.34 0.57
C ASP A 31 -7.42 -2.96 1.16
N TYR A 32 -7.63 -1.97 0.30
CA TYR A 32 -7.97 -0.60 0.71
C TYR A 32 -9.42 -0.44 1.19
N CYS A 33 -10.24 -1.45 1.01
CA CYS A 33 -11.67 -1.42 1.35
C CYS A 33 -12.01 -2.18 2.63
N LYS A 34 -11.00 -2.64 3.37
CA LYS A 34 -11.15 -3.37 4.62
C LYS A 34 -10.27 -2.81 5.72
N ILE A 35 -10.72 -2.96 6.95
CA ILE A 35 -9.94 -2.68 8.15
C ILE A 35 -9.16 -3.94 8.55
N MET A 36 -7.91 -3.78 8.97
CA MET A 36 -7.08 -4.86 9.50
C MET A 36 -7.73 -5.46 10.74
N ASN A 37 -7.85 -6.79 10.80
CA ASN A 37 -8.57 -7.50 11.87
C ASN A 37 -8.08 -7.16 13.29
N GLU A 38 -6.79 -6.82 13.45
CA GLU A 38 -6.23 -6.41 14.74
C GLU A 38 -6.79 -5.08 15.25
N PHE A 39 -7.32 -4.24 14.36
CA PHE A 39 -7.90 -2.95 14.70
C PHE A 39 -9.43 -2.97 14.76
N GLY A 40 -10.06 -4.08 14.37
CA GLY A 40 -11.50 -4.26 14.40
C GLY A 40 -12.12 -4.44 13.02
N THR A 41 -13.36 -4.00 12.90
CA THR A 41 -14.21 -4.15 11.71
C THR A 41 -14.51 -2.80 11.05
N MET A 42 -15.20 -2.81 9.91
CA MET A 42 -15.72 -1.58 9.32
C MET A 42 -16.75 -0.89 10.21
N GLU A 43 -17.55 -1.67 10.93
CA GLU A 43 -18.51 -1.17 11.90
C GLU A 43 -17.83 -0.44 13.08
N ASP A 44 -16.73 -0.99 13.58
CA ASP A 44 -15.91 -0.33 14.62
C ASP A 44 -15.31 0.99 14.11
N TRP A 45 -14.89 1.03 12.86
CA TRP A 45 -14.37 2.24 12.23
C TRP A 45 -15.47 3.30 12.02
N ASP A 46 -16.64 2.88 11.57
CA ASP A 46 -17.81 3.76 11.41
C ASP A 46 -18.25 4.34 12.77
N GLU A 47 -18.25 3.52 13.83
CA GLU A 47 -18.51 3.98 15.21
C GLU A 47 -17.46 5.01 15.66
N LEU A 48 -16.17 4.73 15.45
CA LEU A 48 -15.09 5.67 15.78
C LEU A 48 -15.30 7.02 15.09
N LEU A 49 -15.58 7.01 13.79
CA LEU A 49 -15.79 8.22 13.00
C LEU A 49 -17.00 9.02 13.49
N HIS A 50 -18.10 8.32 13.77
CA HIS A 50 -19.33 8.93 14.32
C HIS A 50 -19.05 9.58 15.68
N GLU A 51 -18.47 8.86 16.62
CA GLU A 51 -18.16 9.33 17.96
C GLU A 51 -17.16 10.50 17.97
N MET A 52 -16.22 10.53 17.03
CA MET A 52 -15.33 11.68 16.83
C MET A 52 -16.11 12.92 16.37
N HIS A 53 -16.99 12.76 15.39
CA HIS A 53 -17.80 13.87 14.87
C HIS A 53 -18.75 14.44 15.92
N GLU A 54 -19.37 13.62 16.76
CA GLU A 54 -20.22 14.06 17.89
C GLU A 54 -19.45 14.94 18.89
N ARG A 55 -18.12 14.76 18.98
CA ARG A 55 -17.22 15.56 19.81
C ARG A 55 -16.56 16.75 19.08
N ASN A 56 -17.01 17.04 17.85
CA ASN A 56 -16.36 18.02 16.96
C ASN A 56 -14.85 17.76 16.77
N MET A 57 -14.48 16.48 16.67
CA MET A 57 -13.13 16.04 16.32
C MET A 57 -13.12 15.58 14.86
N LYS A 58 -11.98 15.71 14.19
CA LYS A 58 -11.77 15.27 12.79
C LYS A 58 -10.84 14.09 12.74
N LEU A 59 -11.16 13.13 11.88
CA LEU A 59 -10.29 12.02 11.56
C LEU A 59 -9.49 12.33 10.29
N MET A 60 -8.18 12.12 10.34
CA MET A 60 -7.29 12.16 9.18
C MET A 60 -6.74 10.76 8.94
N MET A 61 -7.00 10.21 7.76
CA MET A 61 -6.49 8.91 7.34
C MET A 61 -5.25 9.07 6.49
N ASP A 62 -4.33 8.13 6.60
CA ASP A 62 -3.17 8.07 5.71
C ASP A 62 -3.60 7.59 4.32
N LEU A 63 -3.12 8.23 3.27
CA LEU A 63 -3.39 7.88 1.88
C LEU A 63 -2.14 7.24 1.26
N VAL A 64 -2.00 5.94 1.39
CA VAL A 64 -0.86 5.17 0.90
C VAL A 64 -1.12 4.73 -0.54
N VAL A 65 -0.76 5.55 -1.50
CA VAL A 65 -1.05 5.33 -2.94
C VAL A 65 0.20 5.26 -3.83
N ASN A 66 1.39 5.29 -3.24
CA ASN A 66 2.63 5.08 -4.00
C ASN A 66 2.77 3.62 -4.45
N HIS A 67 2.36 2.69 -3.63
CA HIS A 67 2.51 1.24 -3.81
C HIS A 67 1.37 0.48 -3.15
N THR A 68 1.28 -0.80 -3.42
CA THR A 68 0.44 -1.75 -2.66
C THR A 68 1.32 -2.77 -1.96
N SER A 69 0.73 -3.62 -1.10
CA SER A 69 1.36 -4.89 -0.74
C SER A 69 1.56 -5.78 -1.97
N ASP A 70 2.58 -6.63 -1.98
CA ASP A 70 2.73 -7.71 -2.97
C ASP A 70 1.65 -8.81 -2.81
N GLU A 71 0.90 -8.78 -1.71
CA GLU A 71 -0.27 -9.63 -1.46
C GLU A 71 -1.60 -8.97 -1.90
N HIS A 72 -1.57 -7.74 -2.43
CA HIS A 72 -2.74 -7.13 -3.04
C HIS A 72 -3.16 -7.90 -4.30
N ASN A 73 -4.46 -8.13 -4.47
CA ASN A 73 -4.97 -8.92 -5.61
C ASN A 73 -4.53 -8.36 -6.97
N TRP A 74 -4.42 -7.05 -7.12
CA TRP A 74 -3.92 -6.46 -8.38
C TRP A 74 -2.49 -6.91 -8.69
N PHE A 75 -1.61 -6.96 -7.69
CA PHE A 75 -0.24 -7.41 -7.91
C PHE A 75 -0.17 -8.91 -8.18
N ILE A 76 -0.88 -9.73 -7.38
CA ILE A 76 -0.98 -11.18 -7.59
C ILE A 76 -1.41 -11.50 -9.01
N GLU A 77 -2.40 -10.77 -9.54
CA GLU A 77 -2.87 -10.95 -10.91
C GLU A 77 -1.87 -10.43 -11.94
N SER A 78 -1.27 -9.24 -11.71
CA SER A 78 -0.34 -8.60 -12.65
C SER A 78 0.89 -9.46 -12.96
N ARG A 79 1.37 -10.25 -12.00
CA ARG A 79 2.54 -11.10 -12.16
C ARG A 79 2.28 -12.43 -12.87
N LYS A 80 1.00 -12.80 -13.09
CA LYS A 80 0.66 -14.09 -13.75
C LYS A 80 0.97 -14.10 -15.23
N SER A 81 0.82 -12.96 -15.92
CA SER A 81 1.00 -12.84 -17.38
C SER A 81 1.28 -11.39 -17.77
N LYS A 82 2.06 -11.20 -18.83
CA LYS A 82 2.31 -9.88 -19.44
C LYS A 82 1.04 -9.25 -20.05
N ASP A 83 0.04 -10.07 -20.38
CA ASP A 83 -1.24 -9.64 -20.95
C ASP A 83 -2.36 -9.49 -19.87
N ASN A 84 -2.04 -9.67 -18.58
CA ASN A 84 -3.03 -9.54 -17.52
C ASN A 84 -3.54 -8.11 -17.46
N LYS A 85 -4.86 -7.94 -17.22
CA LYS A 85 -5.52 -6.62 -17.15
C LYS A 85 -4.93 -5.68 -16.10
N TYR A 86 -4.28 -6.23 -15.06
CA TYR A 86 -3.63 -5.47 -14.01
C TYR A 86 -2.13 -5.28 -14.25
N ARG A 87 -1.58 -5.78 -15.38
CA ARG A 87 -0.12 -5.69 -15.65
C ARG A 87 0.38 -4.27 -15.53
N ASP A 88 -0.28 -3.34 -16.21
CA ASP A 88 0.12 -1.94 -16.28
C ASP A 88 -0.25 -1.10 -15.04
N TYR A 89 -0.87 -1.73 -14.03
CA TYR A 89 -1.06 -1.08 -12.72
C TYR A 89 0.26 -0.93 -11.97
N TYR A 90 1.26 -1.71 -12.35
CA TYR A 90 2.61 -1.69 -11.78
C TYR A 90 3.64 -1.44 -12.88
N ILE A 91 4.86 -1.11 -12.48
CA ILE A 91 5.93 -0.80 -13.43
C ILE A 91 6.79 -2.04 -13.61
N TRP A 92 6.62 -2.71 -14.73
CA TRP A 92 7.37 -3.89 -15.14
C TRP A 92 8.35 -3.55 -16.25
N ARG A 93 9.57 -4.10 -16.21
CA ARG A 93 10.59 -3.90 -17.24
C ARG A 93 11.38 -5.19 -17.47
N PRO A 94 11.78 -5.49 -18.70
CA PRO A 94 12.72 -6.56 -18.97
C PRO A 94 14.08 -6.23 -18.35
N GLY A 95 14.81 -7.25 -17.97
CA GLY A 95 16.20 -7.09 -17.56
C GLY A 95 17.10 -6.62 -18.70
N LYS A 96 18.27 -6.12 -18.35
CA LYS A 96 19.28 -5.68 -19.29
C LYS A 96 20.56 -6.50 -19.08
N GLU A 97 20.95 -7.27 -20.08
CA GLU A 97 22.17 -8.12 -20.04
C GLU A 97 22.20 -9.07 -18.82
N GLY A 98 21.04 -9.65 -18.47
CA GLY A 98 20.89 -10.56 -17.32
C GLY A 98 20.93 -9.89 -15.95
N LYS A 99 20.75 -8.57 -15.90
CA LYS A 99 20.71 -7.75 -14.68
C LYS A 99 19.45 -6.90 -14.63
N GLU A 100 19.34 -6.11 -13.58
CA GLU A 100 18.25 -5.14 -13.38
C GLU A 100 18.18 -4.14 -14.55
N PRO A 101 16.98 -3.55 -14.80
CA PRO A 101 16.81 -2.57 -15.90
C PRO A 101 17.73 -1.35 -15.81
N ASN A 102 18.05 -0.92 -14.58
CA ASN A 102 18.98 0.17 -14.28
C ASN A 102 19.56 0.02 -12.85
N ASN A 103 20.33 1.00 -12.41
CA ASN A 103 21.02 1.00 -11.11
C ASN A 103 20.26 1.75 -10.00
N TRP A 104 18.96 1.94 -10.09
CA TRP A 104 18.19 2.61 -9.05
C TRP A 104 18.22 1.80 -7.75
N GLY A 105 18.37 2.53 -6.64
CA GLY A 105 18.32 1.98 -5.29
C GLY A 105 16.98 2.20 -4.62
N ALA A 106 16.58 1.27 -3.77
CA ALA A 106 15.39 1.38 -2.93
C ALA A 106 15.69 2.13 -1.61
N ALA A 107 14.66 2.72 -1.00
CA ALA A 107 14.79 3.49 0.25
C ALA A 107 15.31 2.65 1.43
N PHE A 108 14.96 1.37 1.49
CA PHE A 108 15.41 0.45 2.54
C PHE A 108 16.69 -0.33 2.18
N SER A 109 17.46 0.16 1.20
CA SER A 109 18.66 -0.45 0.62
C SER A 109 18.39 -1.47 -0.50
N GLY A 110 19.45 -1.77 -1.25
CA GLY A 110 19.40 -2.70 -2.39
C GLY A 110 18.82 -2.08 -3.65
N SER A 111 18.58 -2.93 -4.67
CA SER A 111 18.00 -2.52 -5.93
C SER A 111 16.55 -2.10 -5.76
N ALA A 112 16.10 -1.09 -6.52
CA ALA A 112 14.68 -0.74 -6.68
C ALA A 112 13.92 -1.72 -7.57
N TRP A 113 14.57 -2.73 -8.12
CA TRP A 113 14.01 -3.70 -9.05
C TRP A 113 14.09 -5.11 -8.47
N GLN A 114 12.98 -5.82 -8.47
CA GLN A 114 12.89 -7.21 -8.06
C GLN A 114 12.53 -8.08 -9.25
N TYR A 115 13.35 -9.10 -9.50
CA TYR A 115 13.08 -10.11 -10.54
C TYR A 115 11.90 -10.99 -10.16
N ASP A 116 11.03 -11.24 -11.12
CA ASP A 116 9.91 -12.17 -11.04
C ASP A 116 10.04 -13.23 -12.14
N GLU A 117 10.21 -14.49 -11.73
CA GLU A 117 10.42 -15.63 -12.63
C GLU A 117 9.18 -15.98 -13.46
N MET A 118 7.96 -15.62 -12.98
CA MET A 118 6.71 -15.98 -13.68
C MET A 118 6.61 -15.37 -15.08
N THR A 119 7.13 -14.16 -15.26
CA THR A 119 7.08 -13.46 -16.55
C THR A 119 8.44 -13.02 -17.05
N ASP A 120 9.52 -13.42 -16.37
CA ASP A 120 10.91 -13.08 -16.73
C ASP A 120 11.11 -11.57 -16.88
N GLU A 121 10.59 -10.81 -15.93
CA GLU A 121 10.73 -9.36 -15.87
C GLU A 121 10.96 -8.90 -14.43
N TYR A 122 11.30 -7.62 -14.26
CA TYR A 122 11.48 -6.96 -12.98
C TYR A 122 10.34 -6.00 -12.72
N TYR A 123 9.86 -5.94 -11.47
CA TYR A 123 8.96 -4.87 -11.03
C TYR A 123 9.69 -3.83 -10.19
N LEU A 124 9.22 -2.59 -10.28
CA LEU A 124 9.75 -1.47 -9.50
C LEU A 124 9.21 -1.49 -8.07
N HIS A 125 10.08 -1.27 -7.10
CA HIS A 125 9.72 -1.00 -5.70
C HIS A 125 10.67 0.05 -5.12
N LEU A 126 10.20 1.26 -4.87
CA LEU A 126 11.03 2.31 -4.29
C LEU A 126 11.22 2.16 -2.78
N PHE A 127 10.37 1.38 -2.13
CA PHE A 127 10.47 0.97 -0.74
C PHE A 127 10.88 -0.51 -0.65
N SER A 128 10.15 -1.34 0.08
CA SER A 128 10.44 -2.76 0.17
C SER A 128 10.04 -3.53 -1.10
N LYS A 129 10.71 -4.63 -1.39
CA LYS A 129 10.27 -5.60 -2.43
C LYS A 129 8.85 -6.15 -2.18
N LYS A 130 8.36 -6.02 -0.94
CA LYS A 130 6.98 -6.34 -0.54
C LYS A 130 5.97 -5.23 -0.88
N GLN A 131 6.46 -4.12 -1.44
CA GLN A 131 5.68 -2.92 -1.72
C GLN A 131 5.89 -2.47 -3.18
N PRO A 132 5.36 -3.24 -4.17
CA PRO A 132 5.48 -2.89 -5.59
C PRO A 132 4.83 -1.55 -5.89
N ASP A 133 5.55 -0.68 -6.59
CA ASP A 133 5.10 0.66 -6.95
C ASP A 133 3.99 0.64 -7.99
N LEU A 134 2.96 1.47 -7.74
CA LEU A 134 1.88 1.70 -8.69
C LEU A 134 2.35 2.57 -9.86
N ASN A 135 1.82 2.29 -11.04
CA ASN A 135 2.10 3.02 -12.27
C ASN A 135 1.11 4.15 -12.48
N TRP A 136 1.44 5.34 -12.00
CA TRP A 136 0.59 6.54 -12.14
C TRP A 136 0.58 7.16 -13.54
N ASP A 137 1.39 6.66 -14.48
CA ASP A 137 1.30 7.02 -15.89
C ASP A 137 0.16 6.26 -16.62
N ASN A 138 -0.43 5.26 -15.96
CA ASN A 138 -1.57 4.51 -16.49
C ASN A 138 -2.87 5.27 -16.18
N GLU A 139 -3.69 5.53 -17.20
CA GLU A 139 -4.95 6.27 -17.08
C GLU A 139 -6.15 5.43 -16.57
N LYS A 140 -5.94 4.14 -16.26
CA LYS A 140 -7.00 3.20 -15.87
C LYS A 140 -7.13 3.04 -14.36
#